data_5e75d361f89cde82c07a7a21eca5940d
#
_entry.id   5e75d361f89cde82c07a7a21eca5940d
#
_cell.length_a   1.000
_cell.length_b   1.000
_cell.length_c   1.000
_cell.angle_alpha   90.00
_cell.angle_beta   90.00
_cell.angle_gamma   90.00
#
_symmetry.space_group_name_H-M   'P 1'
#
loop_
_entity.id
_entity.type
_entity.pdbx_description
1 polymer ?
#
loop_
_entity_poly.entity_id
_entity_poly.type
_entity_poly.pdbx_seq_one_letter_code
_entity_poly.pdbx_strand_id
1 'polypeptide(L)'
;MNNSEIKEIALKQSAEDIGCQAHDFLSDKNVIVPFCLGKNARKYYKEPIICNFVSYGSNIVVATTKDVSDLVTEYIGKFEFYHCFETPNMHWLNDRLLERGHKVCFMAEYYLPDVNKIPDAECLYETHILVQEDFKNLYLPEWSNALCKDRSHLDMLGYWSI
;
A
#
# COMPACT_ATOMS: atom_id res chain seq x y z
N MET A 1 2.34 17.24 -13.43
CA MET A 1 2.24 16.71 -12.05
C MET A 1 3.57 16.94 -11.36
N ASN A 2 3.57 17.47 -10.15
CA ASN A 2 4.77 17.69 -9.34
C ASN A 2 4.83 16.70 -8.16
N ASN A 3 5.95 16.68 -7.43
CA ASN A 3 6.15 15.73 -6.32
C ASN A 3 5.10 15.88 -5.21
N SER A 4 4.62 17.08 -4.94
CA SER A 4 3.58 17.31 -3.92
C SER A 4 2.24 16.73 -4.35
N GLU A 5 1.85 16.89 -5.60
CA GLU A 5 0.63 16.29 -6.16
C GLU A 5 0.69 14.76 -6.14
N ILE A 6 1.85 14.18 -6.46
CA ILE A 6 2.07 12.72 -6.40
C ILE A 6 1.90 12.23 -4.96
N LYS A 7 2.54 12.92 -4.00
CA LYS A 7 2.41 12.57 -2.58
C LYS A 7 0.96 12.67 -2.10
N GLU A 8 0.25 13.72 -2.49
CA GLU A 8 -1.16 13.91 -2.12
C GLU A 8 -2.06 12.78 -2.64
N ILE A 9 -1.86 12.34 -3.90
CA ILE A 9 -2.58 11.20 -4.47
C ILE A 9 -2.30 9.93 -3.67
N ALA A 10 -1.04 9.66 -3.34
CA ALA A 10 -0.66 8.49 -2.56
C ALA A 10 -1.27 8.51 -1.16
N LEU A 11 -1.25 9.64 -0.46
CA LEU A 11 -1.85 9.80 0.86
C LEU A 11 -3.37 9.57 0.83
N LYS A 12 -4.07 10.13 -0.17
CA LYS A 12 -5.51 9.96 -0.36
C LYS A 12 -5.86 8.49 -0.64
N GLN A 13 -5.09 7.82 -1.50
CA GLN A 13 -5.35 6.41 -1.79
C GLN A 13 -5.10 5.52 -0.57
N SER A 14 -4.01 5.75 0.18
CA SER A 14 -3.78 5.02 1.42
C SER A 14 -4.86 5.25 2.47
N ALA A 15 -5.41 6.46 2.53
CA ALA A 15 -6.53 6.77 3.42
C ALA A 15 -7.80 5.98 3.04
N GLU A 16 -8.11 5.89 1.75
CA GLU A 16 -9.20 5.05 1.24
C GLU A 16 -8.97 3.55 1.54
N ASP A 17 -7.73 3.08 1.43
CA ASP A 17 -7.38 1.67 1.63
C ASP A 17 -7.55 1.19 3.07
N ILE A 18 -7.44 2.09 4.05
CA ILE A 18 -7.51 1.73 5.48
C ILE A 18 -8.60 2.45 6.27
N GLY A 19 -9.33 3.37 5.64
CA GLY A 19 -10.46 4.07 6.28
C GLY A 19 -10.06 5.16 7.27
N CYS A 20 -8.98 5.90 6.97
CA CYS A 20 -8.54 7.06 7.75
C CYS A 20 -8.62 8.36 6.95
N GLN A 21 -8.04 9.43 7.46
CA GLN A 21 -7.90 10.70 6.74
C GLN A 21 -6.48 10.85 6.21
N ALA A 22 -6.31 11.48 5.04
CA ALA A 22 -4.98 11.67 4.45
C ALA A 22 -4.02 12.47 5.36
N HIS A 23 -4.54 13.39 6.18
CA HIS A 23 -3.75 14.16 7.12
C HIS A 23 -3.24 13.35 8.32
N ASP A 24 -3.84 12.19 8.62
CA ASP A 24 -3.39 11.31 9.71
C ASP A 24 -1.94 10.85 9.48
N PHE A 25 -1.54 10.65 8.22
CA PHE A 25 -0.16 10.29 7.86
C PHE A 25 0.87 11.40 8.03
N LEU A 26 0.41 12.63 8.28
CA LEU A 26 1.26 13.82 8.46
C LEU A 26 1.30 14.25 9.93
N SER A 27 0.64 13.52 10.81
CA SER A 27 0.68 13.75 12.26
C SER A 27 2.08 13.45 12.82
N ASP A 28 2.43 14.09 13.92
CA ASP A 28 3.61 13.79 14.75
C ASP A 28 3.40 12.63 15.73
N LYS A 29 2.18 12.06 15.75
CA LYS A 29 1.79 10.95 16.62
C LYS A 29 1.24 9.80 15.81
N ASN A 30 1.45 8.58 16.32
CA ASN A 30 0.82 7.39 15.77
C ASN A 30 -0.71 7.49 15.89
N VAL A 31 -1.41 7.02 14.89
CA VAL A 31 -2.88 7.06 14.79
C VAL A 31 -3.42 5.64 14.64
N ILE A 32 -4.44 5.31 15.43
CA ILE A 32 -5.16 4.03 15.31
C ILE A 32 -6.60 4.33 14.92
N VAL A 33 -7.06 3.66 13.87
CA VAL A 33 -8.43 3.77 13.38
C VAL A 33 -9.10 2.39 13.31
N PRO A 34 -10.43 2.30 13.43
CA PRO A 34 -11.14 1.07 13.13
C PRO A 34 -10.94 0.69 11.66
N PHE A 35 -10.68 -0.60 11.39
CA PHE A 35 -10.51 -1.07 10.02
C PHE A 35 -11.81 -0.92 9.23
N CYS A 36 -11.79 -0.08 8.22
CA CYS A 36 -12.91 0.18 7.32
C CYS A 36 -12.38 0.53 5.93
N LEU A 37 -12.71 -0.29 4.94
CA LEU A 37 -12.31 0.01 3.56
C LEU A 37 -13.17 1.12 2.98
N GLY A 38 -12.54 2.11 2.37
CA GLY A 38 -13.21 3.10 1.55
C GLY A 38 -13.84 2.47 0.28
N LYS A 39 -14.71 3.22 -0.37
CA LYS A 39 -15.39 2.76 -1.59
C LYS A 39 -14.41 2.41 -2.73
N ASN A 40 -13.32 3.16 -2.83
CA ASN A 40 -12.29 3.01 -3.85
C ASN A 40 -11.02 2.34 -3.31
N ALA A 41 -11.12 1.63 -2.18
CA ALA A 41 -9.99 0.91 -1.61
C ALA A 41 -9.49 -0.18 -2.55
N ARG A 42 -8.17 -0.29 -2.65
CA ARG A 42 -7.50 -1.34 -3.41
C ARG A 42 -7.63 -2.68 -2.69
N LYS A 43 -7.99 -3.72 -3.40
CA LYS A 43 -8.19 -5.06 -2.85
C LYS A 43 -7.05 -5.98 -3.28
N TYR A 44 -6.04 -6.06 -2.46
CA TYR A 44 -4.86 -6.90 -2.73
C TYR A 44 -5.04 -8.35 -2.28
N TYR A 45 -5.94 -8.61 -1.33
CA TYR A 45 -6.08 -9.91 -0.68
C TYR A 45 -7.51 -10.41 -0.78
N LYS A 46 -7.64 -11.73 -0.90
CA LYS A 46 -8.93 -12.44 -0.80
C LYS A 46 -9.35 -12.64 0.66
N GLU A 47 -8.36 -12.81 1.54
CA GLU A 47 -8.60 -13.02 2.97
C GLU A 47 -8.85 -11.69 3.70
N PRO A 48 -9.68 -11.70 4.75
CA PRO A 48 -9.90 -10.52 5.58
C PRO A 48 -8.61 -10.01 6.20
N ILE A 49 -8.36 -8.72 6.07
CA ILE A 49 -7.27 -8.03 6.75
C ILE A 49 -7.78 -7.62 8.14
N ILE A 50 -7.04 -7.98 9.18
CA ILE A 50 -7.39 -7.65 10.57
C ILE A 50 -6.66 -6.39 11.09
N CYS A 51 -5.48 -6.13 10.56
CA CYS A 51 -4.76 -4.88 10.80
C CYS A 51 -3.88 -4.54 9.58
N ASN A 52 -3.71 -3.24 9.36
CA ASN A 52 -2.85 -2.71 8.30
C ASN A 52 -2.09 -1.51 8.84
N PHE A 53 -0.76 -1.55 8.73
CA PHE A 53 0.16 -0.53 9.19
C PHE A 53 0.69 0.24 7.99
N VAL A 54 0.56 1.55 7.99
CA VAL A 54 1.05 2.42 6.92
C VAL A 54 1.86 3.57 7.51
N SER A 55 3.04 3.83 6.96
CA SER A 55 3.88 4.96 7.32
C SER A 55 4.36 5.71 6.08
N TYR A 56 4.39 7.03 6.19
CA TYR A 56 5.01 7.94 5.23
C TYR A 56 6.26 8.62 5.81
N GLY A 57 6.82 8.06 6.89
CA GLY A 57 8.07 8.49 7.50
C GLY A 57 7.94 9.52 8.62
N SER A 58 6.72 9.90 9.04
CA SER A 58 6.49 10.80 10.18
C SER A 58 5.89 10.07 11.39
N ASN A 59 5.05 9.09 11.13
CA ASN A 59 4.33 8.32 12.13
C ASN A 59 3.88 6.97 11.54
N ILE A 60 3.13 6.21 12.31
CA ILE A 60 2.35 5.06 11.80
C ILE A 60 0.87 5.34 11.95
N VAL A 61 0.12 5.10 10.88
CA VAL A 61 -1.33 5.00 10.91
C VAL A 61 -1.71 3.54 10.82
N VAL A 62 -2.47 3.05 11.78
CA VAL A 62 -2.90 1.64 11.84
C VAL A 62 -4.41 1.56 11.78
N ALA A 63 -4.92 0.84 10.77
CA ALA A 63 -6.29 0.36 10.78
C ALA A 63 -6.32 -1.03 11.43
N THR A 64 -7.20 -1.25 12.40
CA THR A 64 -7.25 -2.52 13.12
C THR A 64 -8.69 -2.91 13.47
N THR A 65 -8.92 -4.22 13.49
CA THR A 65 -10.15 -4.78 14.05
C THR A 65 -10.11 -4.76 15.57
N LYS A 66 -11.27 -4.84 16.20
CA LYS A 66 -11.39 -4.71 17.66
C LYS A 66 -10.67 -5.81 18.43
N ASP A 67 -10.59 -7.00 17.89
CA ASP A 67 -10.02 -8.21 18.53
C ASP A 67 -8.50 -8.18 18.68
N VAL A 68 -7.78 -7.35 17.89
CA VAL A 68 -6.34 -7.18 17.98
C VAL A 68 -5.89 -5.75 18.32
N SER A 69 -6.83 -4.85 18.57
CA SER A 69 -6.56 -3.43 18.81
C SER A 69 -5.67 -3.16 20.03
N ASP A 70 -5.82 -3.94 21.11
CA ASP A 70 -4.98 -3.89 22.29
C ASP A 70 -3.53 -4.25 21.99
N LEU A 71 -3.32 -5.35 21.26
CA LEU A 71 -2.00 -5.80 20.83
C LEU A 71 -1.32 -4.79 19.89
N VAL A 72 -2.08 -4.23 18.94
CA VAL A 72 -1.60 -3.19 18.04
C VAL A 72 -1.19 -1.94 18.83
N THR A 73 -1.99 -1.52 19.79
CA THR A 73 -1.67 -0.38 20.67
C THR A 73 -0.40 -0.61 21.47
N GLU A 74 -0.23 -1.80 22.05
CA GLU A 74 0.99 -2.19 22.74
C GLU A 74 2.20 -2.12 21.82
N TYR A 75 2.07 -2.66 20.59
CA TYR A 75 3.15 -2.73 19.62
C TYR A 75 3.68 -1.36 19.22
N ILE A 76 2.80 -0.47 18.76
CA ILE A 76 3.21 0.87 18.33
C ILE A 76 3.57 1.81 19.49
N GLY A 77 3.23 1.46 20.71
CA GLY A 77 3.67 2.15 21.92
C GLY A 77 5.03 1.64 22.44
N LYS A 78 5.41 0.41 22.04
CA LYS A 78 6.66 -0.24 22.48
C LYS A 78 7.86 0.16 21.64
N PHE A 79 7.67 0.36 20.35
CA PHE A 79 8.73 0.62 19.38
C PHE A 79 8.51 1.99 18.73
N GLU A 80 9.62 2.69 18.46
CA GLU A 80 9.59 3.89 17.63
C GLU A 80 9.05 3.54 16.23
N PHE A 81 8.32 4.46 15.60
CA PHE A 81 7.58 4.17 14.37
C PHE A 81 8.46 3.58 13.25
N TYR A 82 9.70 4.05 13.11
CA TYR A 82 10.63 3.56 12.09
C TYR A 82 11.18 2.15 12.39
N HIS A 83 11.14 1.71 13.66
CA HIS A 83 11.51 0.35 14.05
C HIS A 83 10.36 -0.66 13.94
N CYS A 84 9.12 -0.20 13.80
CA CYS A 84 7.97 -1.11 13.71
C CYS A 84 7.97 -1.99 12.46
N PHE A 85 8.72 -1.63 11.42
CA PHE A 85 8.85 -2.42 10.19
C PHE A 85 10.12 -3.26 10.14
N GLU A 86 10.94 -3.25 11.19
CA GLU A 86 12.13 -4.08 11.28
C GLU A 86 11.79 -5.52 11.67
N THR A 87 12.47 -6.47 11.04
CA THR A 87 12.23 -7.90 11.22
C THR A 87 12.17 -8.36 12.68
N PRO A 88 13.09 -8.00 13.60
CA PRO A 88 13.01 -8.44 14.99
C PRO A 88 11.72 -8.01 15.69
N ASN A 89 11.27 -6.79 15.44
CA ASN A 89 10.07 -6.24 16.05
C ASN A 89 8.80 -6.82 15.42
N MET A 90 8.81 -7.05 14.11
CA MET A 90 7.73 -7.74 13.42
C MET A 90 7.56 -9.19 13.87
N HIS A 91 8.65 -9.90 14.23
CA HIS A 91 8.55 -11.22 14.84
C HIS A 91 7.83 -11.16 16.18
N TRP A 92 8.13 -10.18 17.02
CA TRP A 92 7.42 -9.98 18.28
C TRP A 92 5.90 -9.80 18.08
N LEU A 93 5.50 -9.02 17.07
CA LEU A 93 4.08 -8.84 16.72
C LEU A 93 3.49 -10.13 16.17
N ASN A 94 4.20 -10.79 15.25
CA ASN A 94 3.75 -12.03 14.62
C ASN A 94 3.50 -13.15 15.62
N ASP A 95 4.39 -13.34 16.59
CA ASP A 95 4.26 -14.39 17.61
C ASP A 95 2.97 -14.21 18.42
N ARG A 96 2.64 -12.98 18.78
CA ARG A 96 1.41 -12.66 19.51
C ARG A 96 0.14 -12.72 18.65
N LEU A 97 0.26 -12.40 17.38
CA LEU A 97 -0.83 -12.62 16.43
C LEU A 97 -1.12 -14.10 16.24
N LEU A 98 -0.08 -14.96 16.21
CA LEU A 98 -0.23 -16.41 16.12
C LEU A 98 -1.00 -16.99 17.31
N GLU A 99 -0.81 -16.46 18.52
CA GLU A 99 -1.59 -16.84 19.72
C GLU A 99 -3.10 -16.57 19.56
N ARG A 100 -3.45 -15.64 18.66
CA ARG A 100 -4.84 -15.26 18.34
C ARG A 100 -5.33 -15.86 17.01
N GLY A 101 -4.57 -16.77 16.40
CA GLY A 101 -4.90 -17.42 15.13
C GLY A 101 -4.63 -16.56 13.89
N HIS A 102 -3.85 -15.50 14.02
CA HIS A 102 -3.50 -14.58 12.95
C HIS A 102 -1.98 -14.55 12.72
N LYS A 103 -1.56 -13.97 11.61
CA LYS A 103 -0.13 -13.82 11.28
C LYS A 103 0.14 -12.58 10.45
N VAL A 104 1.36 -12.09 10.49
CA VAL A 104 1.86 -11.14 9.50
C VAL A 104 1.95 -11.85 8.16
N CYS A 105 1.31 -11.33 7.14
CA CYS A 105 1.25 -11.98 5.83
C CYS A 105 1.98 -11.22 4.73
N PHE A 106 2.22 -9.91 4.92
CA PHE A 106 2.79 -9.08 3.88
C PHE A 106 3.46 -7.84 4.46
N MET A 107 4.58 -7.45 3.86
CA MET A 107 5.22 -6.17 4.05
C MET A 107 5.74 -5.70 2.69
N ALA A 108 5.59 -4.42 2.40
CA ALA A 108 6.15 -3.80 1.21
C ALA A 108 6.62 -2.38 1.49
N GLU A 109 7.67 -1.99 0.80
CA GLU A 109 8.07 -0.61 0.65
C GLU A 109 7.56 -0.09 -0.69
N TYR A 110 7.03 1.13 -0.67
CA TYR A 110 6.55 1.81 -1.87
C TYR A 110 7.40 3.06 -2.09
N TYR A 111 7.82 3.24 -3.31
CA TYR A 111 8.61 4.40 -3.72
C TYR A 111 7.72 5.33 -4.56
N LEU A 112 7.72 6.60 -4.22
CA LEU A 112 7.11 7.62 -5.06
C LEU A 112 8.19 8.20 -5.99
N PRO A 113 7.87 8.44 -7.26
CA PRO A 113 8.83 9.04 -8.19
C PRO A 113 9.17 10.48 -7.77
N ASP A 114 10.44 10.84 -7.88
CA ASP A 114 10.88 12.24 -7.84
C ASP A 114 10.96 12.75 -9.27
N VAL A 115 9.93 13.47 -9.70
CA VAL A 115 9.83 13.94 -11.09
C VAL A 115 10.96 14.88 -11.49
N ASN A 116 11.62 15.53 -10.50
CA ASN A 116 12.76 16.40 -10.78
C ASN A 116 14.04 15.62 -11.10
N LYS A 117 14.05 14.32 -10.79
CA LYS A 117 15.18 13.41 -11.05
C LYS A 117 14.93 12.44 -12.19
N ILE A 118 13.74 12.44 -12.78
CA ILE A 118 13.46 11.64 -13.96
C ILE A 118 14.22 12.28 -15.13
N PRO A 119 15.15 11.55 -15.78
CA PRO A 119 15.87 12.09 -16.92
C PRO A 119 14.90 12.37 -18.08
N ASP A 120 15.10 13.49 -18.73
CA ASP A 120 14.41 13.79 -19.99
C ASP A 120 15.05 12.94 -21.11
N ALA A 121 14.54 11.72 -21.25
CA ALA A 121 15.03 10.77 -22.22
C ALA A 121 14.02 10.60 -23.34
N GLU A 122 14.46 10.85 -24.58
CA GLU A 122 13.66 10.57 -25.74
C GLU A 122 13.52 9.06 -25.93
N CYS A 123 12.28 8.59 -26.03
CA CYS A 123 12.03 7.19 -26.37
C CYS A 123 12.27 6.98 -27.87
N LEU A 124 13.20 6.09 -28.22
CA LEU A 124 13.55 5.77 -29.60
C LEU A 124 12.53 4.85 -30.30
N TYR A 125 11.56 4.37 -29.56
CA TYR A 125 10.52 3.47 -30.06
C TYR A 125 9.18 4.17 -30.08
N GLU A 126 8.32 3.80 -31.02
CA GLU A 126 6.92 4.21 -31.00
C GLU A 126 6.25 3.65 -29.74
N THR A 127 5.57 4.51 -28.99
CA THR A 127 4.92 4.15 -27.72
C THR A 127 3.46 4.55 -27.74
N HIS A 128 2.61 3.67 -27.21
CA HIS A 128 1.19 3.94 -27.01
C HIS A 128 0.84 3.80 -25.54
N ILE A 129 0.02 4.71 -25.04
CA ILE A 129 -0.58 4.58 -23.70
C ILE A 129 -1.75 3.63 -23.84
N LEU A 130 -1.69 2.50 -23.13
CA LEU A 130 -2.76 1.53 -23.08
C LEU A 130 -3.79 1.91 -22.04
N VAL A 131 -5.05 1.75 -22.36
CA VAL A 131 -6.18 1.84 -21.44
C VAL A 131 -6.70 0.44 -21.10
N GLN A 132 -7.59 0.33 -20.12
CA GLN A 132 -8.06 -0.98 -19.61
C GLN A 132 -8.64 -1.89 -20.72
N GLU A 133 -9.27 -1.30 -21.73
CA GLU A 133 -9.83 -2.04 -22.86
C GLU A 133 -8.77 -2.72 -23.70
N ASP A 134 -7.56 -2.18 -23.76
CA ASP A 134 -6.43 -2.71 -24.54
C ASP A 134 -5.81 -3.95 -23.90
N PHE A 135 -5.96 -4.11 -22.59
CA PHE A 135 -5.37 -5.23 -21.85
C PHE A 135 -6.00 -6.59 -22.14
N LYS A 136 -7.17 -6.65 -22.79
CA LYS A 136 -7.89 -7.91 -23.02
C LYS A 136 -7.06 -8.99 -23.72
N ASN A 137 -6.21 -8.57 -24.64
CA ASN A 137 -5.35 -9.47 -25.41
C ASN A 137 -3.96 -9.67 -24.78
N LEU A 138 -3.68 -8.96 -23.66
CA LEU A 138 -2.40 -8.99 -22.95
C LEU A 138 -2.43 -9.86 -21.69
N TYR A 139 -3.58 -10.41 -21.31
CA TYR A 139 -3.70 -11.34 -20.19
C TYR A 139 -3.18 -12.72 -20.59
N LEU A 140 -1.88 -12.81 -20.84
CA LEU A 140 -1.18 -14.03 -21.18
C LEU A 140 -0.60 -14.70 -19.92
N PRO A 141 -0.51 -16.06 -19.88
CA PRO A 141 0.09 -16.75 -18.74
C PRO A 141 1.50 -16.29 -18.41
N GLU A 142 2.29 -15.96 -19.43
CA GLU A 142 3.67 -15.50 -19.34
C GLU A 142 3.78 -14.13 -18.63
N TRP A 143 2.73 -13.33 -18.70
CA TRP A 143 2.68 -11.98 -18.14
C TRP A 143 1.84 -11.88 -16.86
N SER A 144 1.44 -13.02 -16.30
CA SER A 144 0.55 -13.07 -15.12
C SER A 144 1.09 -12.36 -13.87
N ASN A 145 2.40 -12.15 -13.77
CA ASN A 145 3.02 -11.36 -12.71
C ASN A 145 2.80 -9.85 -12.89
N ALA A 146 2.76 -9.38 -14.13
CA ALA A 146 2.57 -7.95 -14.44
C ALA A 146 1.09 -7.62 -14.67
N LEU A 147 0.40 -8.42 -15.47
CA LEU A 147 -1.00 -8.25 -15.82
C LEU A 147 -1.80 -9.45 -15.34
N CYS A 148 -2.78 -9.22 -14.50
CA CYS A 148 -3.62 -10.27 -13.95
C CYS A 148 -5.10 -9.91 -14.07
N LYS A 149 -5.85 -10.75 -14.80
CA LYS A 149 -7.27 -10.52 -15.06
C LYS A 149 -8.10 -10.37 -13.78
N ASP A 150 -7.74 -11.09 -12.73
CA ASP A 150 -8.41 -10.99 -11.42
C ASP A 150 -8.13 -9.66 -10.70
N ARG A 151 -7.12 -8.92 -11.15
CA ARG A 151 -6.70 -7.62 -10.64
C ARG A 151 -6.77 -6.52 -11.69
N SER A 152 -7.59 -6.70 -12.73
CA SER A 152 -7.68 -5.77 -13.87
C SER A 152 -7.99 -4.32 -13.46
N HIS A 153 -8.62 -4.12 -12.30
CA HIS A 153 -8.86 -2.80 -11.73
C HIS A 153 -7.59 -2.08 -11.23
N LEU A 154 -6.45 -2.80 -11.11
CA LEU A 154 -5.15 -2.25 -10.76
C LEU A 154 -4.27 -2.00 -12.00
N ASP A 155 -4.62 -2.62 -13.14
CA ASP A 155 -3.90 -2.49 -14.39
C ASP A 155 -4.37 -1.18 -15.06
N MET A 156 -3.79 -0.05 -14.66
CA MET A 156 -4.30 1.25 -15.08
C MET A 156 -3.58 1.87 -16.27
N LEU A 157 -2.31 1.54 -16.46
CA LEU A 157 -1.50 2.10 -17.54
C LEU A 157 -0.43 1.09 -17.96
N GLY A 158 -0.37 0.81 -19.22
CA GLY A 158 0.74 0.09 -19.84
C GLY A 158 1.33 0.93 -20.97
N TYR A 159 2.60 0.72 -21.27
CA TYR A 159 3.23 1.21 -22.46
C TYR A 159 3.51 0.03 -23.38
N TRP A 160 3.10 0.16 -24.61
CA TRP A 160 3.44 -0.77 -25.68
C TRP A 160 4.48 -0.11 -26.58
N SER A 161 5.57 -0.79 -26.86
CA SER A 161 6.46 -0.46 -27.97
C SER A 161 6.33 -1.52 -29.05
N ILE A 162 6.21 -1.09 -30.28
CA ILE A 162 6.22 -1.96 -31.46
C ILE A 162 7.66 -2.13 -31.93
#